data_d811644966588bc6650ef1cfe37fd05e
#
_entry.id   d811644966588bc6650ef1cfe37fd05e
#
_cell.length_a   1.000
_cell.length_b   1.000
_cell.length_c   1.000
_cell.angle_alpha   90.00
_cell.angle_beta   90.00
_cell.angle_gamma   90.00
#
_symmetry.space_group_name_H-M   'P 1'
#
loop_
_entity.id
_entity.type
_entity.pdbx_description
1 polymer ?
#
loop_
_entity_poly.entity_id
_entity_poly.type
_entity_poly.pdbx_seq_one_letter_code
_entity_poly.pdbx_strand_id
1 'polypeptide(L)'
;MGRDVIVIVHAYGGSPKKFWYPALCKHFDSDTTVVVPYLPGGTAPVVDEWLSCLRTTVQTTTQEGANLYLVGHSLGCNAILRMLAAEPEAAATLRGLRGVLCVAGWLSIDEPWLEMEPWCHPRPDLAAARRTLESLGARCTLLVSDNDRFTRDHESNRHEWRCGLGARTLLCPGRAHWGGRKQPVVLSELHRLMGREGVQGDDTSGDSVDCCPSDAEATHGPRVESPVNNG
;
A
#
# COMPACT_ATOMS: atom_id res chain seq x y z
N MET A 1 12.91 20.42 -12.53
CA MET A 1 12.39 19.18 -11.93
C MET A 1 11.06 19.51 -11.28
N GLY A 2 10.06 18.63 -11.40
CA GLY A 2 8.76 18.84 -10.74
C GLY A 2 8.92 18.80 -9.22
N ARG A 3 8.02 19.51 -8.51
CA ARG A 3 7.96 19.50 -7.04
C ARG A 3 7.48 18.16 -6.53
N ASP A 4 8.08 17.61 -5.48
CA ASP A 4 7.64 16.38 -4.86
C ASP A 4 6.47 16.64 -3.89
N VAL A 5 5.43 15.82 -3.98
CA VAL A 5 4.24 15.86 -3.12
C VAL A 5 4.09 14.50 -2.44
N ILE A 6 4.04 14.50 -1.12
CA ILE A 6 3.82 13.31 -0.30
C ILE A 6 2.47 13.45 0.40
N VAL A 7 1.55 12.51 0.16
CA VAL A 7 0.27 12.44 0.87
C VAL A 7 0.29 11.25 1.81
N ILE A 8 0.20 11.50 3.12
CA ILE A 8 0.17 10.46 4.16
C ILE A 8 -1.27 10.18 4.53
N VAL A 9 -1.73 8.95 4.30
CA VAL A 9 -3.07 8.46 4.65
C VAL A 9 -2.99 7.74 5.99
N HIS A 10 -3.57 8.33 7.02
CA HIS A 10 -3.41 7.86 8.39
C HIS A 10 -4.18 6.57 8.70
N ALA A 11 -3.83 5.91 9.81
CA ALA A 11 -4.48 4.70 10.32
C ALA A 11 -5.88 4.97 10.89
N TYR A 12 -6.63 3.91 11.18
CA TYR A 12 -7.87 3.94 11.95
C TYR A 12 -7.73 4.77 13.25
N GLY A 13 -8.71 5.62 13.53
CA GLY A 13 -8.66 6.52 14.68
C GLY A 13 -7.43 7.44 14.71
N GLY A 14 -6.73 7.56 13.58
CA GLY A 14 -5.56 8.40 13.40
C GLY A 14 -5.90 9.89 13.25
N SER A 15 -4.89 10.70 13.13
CA SER A 15 -4.97 12.11 12.78
C SER A 15 -3.61 12.61 12.33
N PRO A 16 -3.50 13.79 11.70
CA PRO A 16 -2.20 14.35 11.30
C PRO A 16 -1.17 14.52 12.43
N LYS A 17 -1.63 14.54 13.68
CA LYS A 17 -0.78 14.77 14.87
C LYS A 17 -0.35 13.48 15.57
N LYS A 18 -0.80 12.31 15.09
CA LYS A 18 -0.50 11.01 15.73
C LYS A 18 0.68 10.28 15.09
N PHE A 19 1.19 9.28 15.79
CA PHE A 19 2.23 8.36 15.33
C PHE A 19 3.50 9.08 14.83
N TRP A 20 4.10 8.58 13.78
CA TRP A 20 5.32 9.09 13.16
C TRP A 20 5.08 10.20 12.11
N TYR A 21 3.82 10.52 11.80
CA TYR A 21 3.51 11.49 10.74
C TYR A 21 4.13 12.88 10.97
N PRO A 22 4.04 13.47 12.20
CA PRO A 22 4.65 14.78 12.43
C PRO A 22 6.18 14.78 12.29
N ALA A 23 6.83 13.64 12.63
CA ALA A 23 8.28 13.51 12.48
C ALA A 23 8.67 13.42 11.00
N LEU A 24 7.88 12.69 10.20
CA LEU A 24 8.09 12.61 8.75
C LEU A 24 7.89 13.98 8.09
N CYS A 25 6.81 14.69 8.43
CA CYS A 25 6.55 16.02 7.88
C CYS A 25 7.69 17.01 8.16
N LYS A 26 8.32 16.93 9.34
CA LYS A 26 9.44 17.82 9.71
C LYS A 26 10.77 17.47 9.02
N HIS A 27 10.86 16.28 8.44
CA HIS A 27 12.10 15.84 7.80
C HIS A 27 12.30 16.46 6.43
N PHE A 28 11.23 16.76 5.72
CA PHE A 28 11.29 17.32 4.39
C PHE A 28 11.35 18.85 4.43
N ASP A 29 12.13 19.40 3.49
CA ASP A 29 12.34 20.83 3.29
C ASP A 29 11.21 21.50 2.48
N SER A 30 11.41 22.77 2.13
CA SER A 30 10.45 23.58 1.38
C SER A 30 10.19 23.08 -0.04
N ASP A 31 11.06 22.23 -0.60
CA ASP A 31 10.95 21.74 -1.97
C ASP A 31 10.02 20.52 -2.07
N THR A 32 9.67 19.94 -0.92
CA THR A 32 8.76 18.81 -0.81
C THR A 32 7.51 19.20 -0.03
N THR A 33 6.34 19.08 -0.65
CA THR A 33 5.06 19.29 0.03
C THR A 33 4.63 18.00 0.72
N VAL A 34 4.47 18.01 2.05
CA VAL A 34 3.96 16.85 2.80
C VAL A 34 2.59 17.20 3.39
N VAL A 35 1.59 16.40 3.07
CA VAL A 35 0.21 16.58 3.51
C VAL A 35 -0.29 15.33 4.23
N VAL A 36 -0.90 15.53 5.38
CA VAL A 36 -1.63 14.47 6.10
C VAL A 36 -3.07 14.94 6.23
N PRO A 37 -4.00 14.50 5.37
CA PRO A 37 -5.38 14.96 5.42
C PRO A 37 -6.05 14.50 6.72
N TYR A 38 -7.02 15.28 7.19
CA TYR A 38 -7.94 14.85 8.22
C TYR A 38 -9.04 14.02 7.55
N LEU A 39 -9.00 12.70 7.75
CA LEU A 39 -10.00 11.80 7.17
C LEU A 39 -11.23 11.72 8.09
N PRO A 40 -12.45 11.74 7.52
CA PRO A 40 -13.67 11.81 8.32
C PRO A 40 -13.98 10.51 9.09
N GLY A 41 -14.90 10.58 10.03
CA GLY A 41 -15.44 9.43 10.74
C GLY A 41 -14.67 8.98 11.98
N GLY A 42 -13.42 9.41 12.19
CA GLY A 42 -12.66 9.06 13.40
C GLY A 42 -12.58 7.56 13.67
N THR A 43 -13.40 7.05 14.58
CA THR A 43 -13.51 5.62 14.92
C THR A 43 -14.65 4.91 14.18
N ALA A 44 -15.35 5.58 13.28
CA ALA A 44 -16.36 4.99 12.39
C ALA A 44 -16.09 5.42 10.94
N PRO A 45 -14.96 4.99 10.33
CA PRO A 45 -14.55 5.43 9.00
C PRO A 45 -15.43 4.81 7.92
N VAL A 46 -15.94 5.65 7.01
CA VAL A 46 -16.75 5.23 5.85
C VAL A 46 -15.86 5.20 4.61
N VAL A 47 -15.89 4.10 3.85
CA VAL A 47 -15.02 3.88 2.68
C VAL A 47 -15.14 5.03 1.68
N ASP A 48 -16.36 5.34 1.23
CA ASP A 48 -16.57 6.35 0.18
C ASP A 48 -16.18 7.77 0.63
N GLU A 49 -16.39 8.09 1.90
CA GLU A 49 -15.99 9.38 2.46
C GLU A 49 -14.46 9.53 2.48
N TRP A 50 -13.74 8.47 2.88
CA TRP A 50 -12.28 8.47 2.87
C TRP A 50 -11.74 8.57 1.44
N LEU A 51 -12.28 7.80 0.51
CA LEU A 51 -11.86 7.85 -0.90
C LEU A 51 -12.15 9.21 -1.53
N SER A 52 -13.29 9.82 -1.23
CA SER A 52 -13.64 11.17 -1.70
C SER A 52 -12.67 12.22 -1.14
N CYS A 53 -12.41 12.18 0.16
CA CYS A 53 -11.45 13.08 0.82
C CYS A 53 -10.03 12.90 0.26
N LEU A 54 -9.59 11.67 0.03
CA LEU A 54 -8.28 11.37 -0.51
C LEU A 54 -8.13 11.85 -1.96
N ARG A 55 -9.12 11.59 -2.81
CA ARG A 55 -9.15 12.13 -4.19
C ARG A 55 -9.06 13.65 -4.20
N THR A 56 -9.87 14.33 -3.41
CA THR A 56 -9.84 15.80 -3.28
C THR A 56 -8.46 16.28 -2.80
N THR A 57 -7.88 15.62 -1.79
CA THR A 57 -6.54 15.97 -1.30
C THR A 57 -5.50 15.87 -2.39
N VAL A 58 -5.45 14.76 -3.13
CA VAL A 58 -4.51 14.58 -4.24
C VAL A 58 -4.71 15.66 -5.30
N GLN A 59 -5.93 15.88 -5.76
CA GLN A 59 -6.26 16.87 -6.80
C GLN A 59 -5.89 18.30 -6.41
N THR A 60 -6.05 18.66 -5.14
CA THR A 60 -5.79 20.04 -4.67
C THR A 60 -4.32 20.29 -4.33
N THR A 61 -3.56 19.22 -4.02
CA THR A 61 -2.15 19.36 -3.61
C THR A 61 -1.16 19.06 -4.73
N THR A 62 -1.56 18.26 -5.74
CA THR A 62 -0.67 17.85 -6.82
C THR A 62 -0.85 18.78 -8.03
N GLN A 63 0.16 19.60 -8.30
CA GLN A 63 0.21 20.44 -9.49
C GLN A 63 0.68 19.67 -10.73
N GLU A 64 0.44 20.19 -11.91
CA GLU A 64 0.93 19.59 -13.15
C GLU A 64 2.45 19.49 -13.14
N GLY A 65 2.96 18.32 -13.51
CA GLY A 65 4.39 18.01 -13.51
C GLY A 65 4.98 17.66 -12.14
N ALA A 66 4.20 17.67 -11.05
CA ALA A 66 4.67 17.22 -9.75
C ALA A 66 4.84 15.70 -9.70
N ASN A 67 5.81 15.23 -8.88
CA ASN A 67 5.91 13.81 -8.53
C ASN A 67 5.07 13.56 -7.29
N LEU A 68 4.12 12.64 -7.37
CA LEU A 68 3.26 12.24 -6.26
C LEU A 68 3.79 10.97 -5.59
N TYR A 69 3.78 10.96 -4.27
CA TYR A 69 4.06 9.78 -3.44
C TYR A 69 2.92 9.60 -2.44
N LEU A 70 2.36 8.40 -2.35
CA LEU A 70 1.35 8.06 -1.38
C LEU A 70 1.96 7.20 -0.27
N VAL A 71 1.70 7.57 0.98
CA VAL A 71 2.18 6.81 2.14
C VAL A 71 0.98 6.41 2.98
N GLY A 72 0.65 5.12 3.00
CA GLY A 72 -0.43 4.59 3.81
C GLY A 72 0.07 4.02 5.14
N HIS A 73 -0.73 4.15 6.19
CA HIS A 73 -0.54 3.43 7.44
C HIS A 73 -1.79 2.64 7.79
N SER A 74 -1.66 1.32 7.94
CA SER A 74 -2.77 0.43 8.32
C SER A 74 -3.99 0.62 7.40
N LEU A 75 -5.14 1.07 7.92
CA LEU A 75 -6.34 1.37 7.14
C LEU A 75 -6.06 2.33 5.96
N GLY A 76 -5.13 3.26 6.13
CA GLY A 76 -4.71 4.15 5.05
C GLY A 76 -4.12 3.42 3.84
N CYS A 77 -3.49 2.25 4.03
CA CYS A 77 -3.03 1.39 2.93
C CYS A 77 -4.21 0.82 2.14
N ASN A 78 -5.24 0.35 2.84
CA ASN A 78 -6.46 -0.17 2.23
C ASN A 78 -7.20 0.92 1.42
N ALA A 79 -7.28 2.16 1.95
CA ALA A 79 -7.84 3.30 1.23
C ALA A 79 -7.07 3.60 -0.07
N ILE A 80 -5.72 3.58 -0.03
CA ILE A 80 -4.88 3.77 -1.22
C ILE A 80 -5.13 2.65 -2.24
N LEU A 81 -5.17 1.38 -1.82
CA LEU A 81 -5.44 0.26 -2.72
C LEU A 81 -6.80 0.40 -3.41
N ARG A 82 -7.85 0.78 -2.68
CA ARG A 82 -9.18 1.03 -3.25
C ARG A 82 -9.19 2.20 -4.22
N MET A 83 -8.44 3.26 -3.92
CA MET A 83 -8.31 4.39 -4.85
C MET A 83 -7.56 3.98 -6.13
N LEU A 84 -6.51 3.17 -6.02
CA LEU A 84 -5.79 2.61 -7.17
C LEU A 84 -6.67 1.69 -8.01
N ALA A 85 -7.56 0.91 -7.37
CA ALA A 85 -8.46 -0.02 -8.03
C ALA A 85 -9.67 0.65 -8.72
N ALA A 86 -9.91 1.94 -8.49
CA ALA A 86 -11.05 2.67 -9.06
C ALA A 86 -10.80 3.12 -10.49
N GLU A 87 -10.55 2.19 -11.41
CA GLU A 87 -10.37 2.45 -12.84
C GLU A 87 -11.70 2.87 -13.51
N PRO A 88 -11.65 3.75 -14.53
CA PRO A 88 -10.49 4.43 -15.14
C PRO A 88 -10.09 5.74 -14.45
N GLU A 89 -10.86 6.22 -13.48
CA GLU A 89 -10.66 7.54 -12.85
C GLU A 89 -9.34 7.62 -12.06
N ALA A 90 -8.84 6.46 -11.56
CA ALA A 90 -7.62 6.38 -10.78
C ALA A 90 -6.42 6.95 -11.53
N ALA A 91 -6.22 6.55 -12.79
CA ALA A 91 -5.08 7.00 -13.58
C ALA A 91 -5.09 8.51 -13.83
N ALA A 92 -6.27 9.11 -14.00
CA ALA A 92 -6.41 10.56 -14.20
C ALA A 92 -6.14 11.31 -12.88
N THR A 93 -6.69 10.84 -11.75
CA THR A 93 -6.52 11.45 -10.43
C THR A 93 -5.08 11.34 -9.93
N LEU A 94 -4.42 10.20 -10.21
CA LEU A 94 -3.09 9.87 -9.72
C LEU A 94 -1.98 10.21 -10.73
N ARG A 95 -2.26 11.10 -11.69
CA ARG A 95 -1.24 11.55 -12.64
C ARG A 95 -0.02 12.08 -11.88
N GLY A 96 1.16 11.60 -12.27
CA GLY A 96 2.41 11.93 -11.60
C GLY A 96 2.77 11.03 -10.41
N LEU A 97 1.95 10.02 -10.08
CA LEU A 97 2.31 9.03 -9.06
C LEU A 97 3.61 8.31 -9.45
N ARG A 98 4.56 8.30 -8.52
CA ARG A 98 5.89 7.66 -8.67
C ARG A 98 6.07 6.49 -7.71
N GLY A 99 5.43 6.57 -6.54
CA GLY A 99 5.58 5.54 -5.54
C GLY A 99 4.47 5.50 -4.51
N VAL A 100 4.24 4.29 -4.00
CA VAL A 100 3.33 4.01 -2.90
C VAL A 100 4.10 3.27 -1.81
N LEU A 101 4.10 3.80 -0.59
CA LEU A 101 4.65 3.15 0.59
C LEU A 101 3.53 2.77 1.54
N CYS A 102 3.35 1.48 1.75
CA CYS A 102 2.36 0.94 2.66
C CYS A 102 3.03 0.44 3.95
N VAL A 103 2.64 0.98 5.09
CA VAL A 103 3.18 0.64 6.42
C VAL A 103 2.12 -0.08 7.22
N ALA A 104 2.40 -1.28 7.71
CA ALA A 104 1.42 -2.18 8.32
C ALA A 104 0.18 -2.38 7.42
N GLY A 105 0.39 -2.52 6.11
CA GLY A 105 -0.67 -2.70 5.13
C GLY A 105 -1.29 -4.09 5.21
N TRP A 106 -2.60 -4.16 4.99
CA TRP A 106 -3.37 -5.38 5.03
C TRP A 106 -4.50 -5.38 3.99
N LEU A 107 -4.92 -6.56 3.58
CA LEU A 107 -6.07 -6.77 2.69
C LEU A 107 -7.32 -7.17 3.48
N SER A 108 -7.10 -7.82 4.60
CA SER A 108 -8.07 -8.13 5.65
C SER A 108 -7.31 -8.21 6.98
N ILE A 109 -7.99 -8.02 8.09
CA ILE A 109 -7.44 -8.24 9.45
C ILE A 109 -8.02 -9.51 10.05
N ASP A 110 -7.30 -10.14 10.99
CA ASP A 110 -7.66 -11.46 11.51
C ASP A 110 -9.03 -11.48 12.23
N GLU A 111 -9.34 -10.42 12.96
CA GLU A 111 -10.56 -10.28 13.75
C GLU A 111 -11.18 -8.90 13.50
N PRO A 112 -11.87 -8.69 12.35
CA PRO A 112 -12.48 -7.41 12.05
C PRO A 112 -13.65 -7.14 13.00
N TRP A 113 -13.70 -5.92 13.51
CA TRP A 113 -14.87 -5.42 14.26
C TRP A 113 -15.80 -4.66 13.32
N LEU A 114 -17.00 -4.36 13.78
CA LEU A 114 -18.10 -3.86 12.96
C LEU A 114 -17.71 -2.73 11.99
N GLU A 115 -16.96 -1.75 12.44
CA GLU A 115 -16.54 -0.61 11.62
C GLU A 115 -15.46 -0.97 10.60
N MET A 116 -14.78 -2.13 10.78
CA MET A 116 -13.77 -2.61 9.83
C MET A 116 -14.31 -3.59 8.79
N GLU A 117 -15.48 -4.18 9.01
CA GLU A 117 -16.08 -5.11 8.06
C GLU A 117 -16.19 -4.54 6.64
N PRO A 118 -16.66 -3.29 6.41
CA PRO A 118 -16.72 -2.71 5.06
C PRO A 118 -15.34 -2.51 4.41
N TRP A 119 -14.29 -2.49 5.20
CA TRP A 119 -12.90 -2.36 4.73
C TRP A 119 -12.26 -3.71 4.41
N CYS A 120 -12.75 -4.78 5.04
CA CYS A 120 -12.31 -6.15 4.80
C CYS A 120 -13.12 -6.83 3.69
N HIS A 121 -14.40 -6.46 3.54
CA HIS A 121 -15.34 -7.11 2.62
C HIS A 121 -16.17 -6.09 1.82
N PRO A 122 -16.12 -6.07 0.46
CA PRO A 122 -15.16 -6.83 -0.35
C PRO A 122 -13.72 -6.34 -0.16
N ARG A 123 -12.74 -7.24 -0.37
CA ARG A 123 -11.31 -6.88 -0.37
C ARG A 123 -10.99 -5.93 -1.54
N PRO A 124 -9.95 -5.08 -1.45
CA PRO A 124 -9.47 -4.29 -2.59
C PRO A 124 -9.11 -5.18 -3.79
N ASP A 125 -9.47 -4.76 -4.99
CA ASP A 125 -9.06 -5.43 -6.23
C ASP A 125 -7.59 -5.15 -6.53
N LEU A 126 -6.73 -6.11 -6.18
CA LEU A 126 -5.29 -5.98 -6.38
C LEU A 126 -4.91 -5.98 -7.86
N ALA A 127 -5.64 -6.70 -8.71
CA ALA A 127 -5.34 -6.75 -10.14
C ALA A 127 -5.63 -5.39 -10.80
N ALA A 128 -6.75 -4.75 -10.47
CA ALA A 128 -7.05 -3.39 -10.92
C ALA A 128 -6.02 -2.37 -10.37
N ALA A 129 -5.71 -2.43 -9.09
CA ALA A 129 -4.69 -1.56 -8.48
C ALA A 129 -3.31 -1.74 -9.13
N ARG A 130 -2.92 -2.98 -9.46
CA ARG A 130 -1.69 -3.30 -10.18
C ARG A 130 -1.67 -2.67 -11.57
N ARG A 131 -2.74 -2.83 -12.37
CA ARG A 131 -2.83 -2.22 -13.71
C ARG A 131 -2.66 -0.70 -13.64
N THR A 132 -3.25 -0.05 -12.64
CA THR A 132 -3.07 1.40 -12.43
C THR A 132 -1.62 1.74 -12.11
N LEU A 133 -0.95 1.03 -11.20
CA LEU A 133 0.46 1.25 -10.90
C LEU A 133 1.35 1.08 -12.14
N GLU A 134 1.14 0.00 -12.89
CA GLU A 134 1.89 -0.30 -14.12
C GLU A 134 1.68 0.80 -15.19
N SER A 135 0.43 1.25 -15.40
CA SER A 135 0.11 2.30 -16.36
C SER A 135 0.77 3.66 -16.04
N LEU A 136 0.98 3.93 -14.75
CA LEU A 136 1.63 5.14 -14.26
C LEU A 136 3.15 4.99 -14.08
N GLY A 137 3.70 3.79 -14.24
CA GLY A 137 5.10 3.48 -13.95
C GLY A 137 5.46 3.66 -12.48
N ALA A 138 4.47 3.52 -11.59
CA ALA A 138 4.64 3.72 -10.15
C ALA A 138 5.06 2.43 -9.44
N ARG A 139 5.92 2.57 -8.42
CA ARG A 139 6.40 1.44 -7.60
C ARG A 139 5.61 1.35 -6.30
N CYS A 140 5.40 0.14 -5.80
CA CYS A 140 4.78 -0.10 -4.50
C CYS A 140 5.73 -0.84 -3.56
N THR A 141 5.80 -0.39 -2.31
CA THR A 141 6.53 -1.08 -1.23
C THR A 141 5.61 -1.27 -0.03
N LEU A 142 5.64 -2.47 0.55
CA LEU A 142 4.94 -2.83 1.79
C LEU A 142 5.95 -3.08 2.90
N LEU A 143 5.76 -2.43 4.04
CA LEU A 143 6.46 -2.72 5.31
C LEU A 143 5.51 -3.48 6.22
N VAL A 144 5.92 -4.66 6.68
CA VAL A 144 5.18 -5.48 7.65
C VAL A 144 6.04 -5.82 8.86
N SER A 145 5.42 -6.21 9.94
CA SER A 145 6.08 -6.70 11.15
C SER A 145 5.67 -8.15 11.43
N ASP A 146 6.57 -8.92 12.01
CA ASP A 146 6.35 -10.31 12.42
C ASP A 146 5.45 -10.44 13.66
N ASN A 147 5.24 -9.37 14.39
CA ASN A 147 4.45 -9.33 15.62
C ASN A 147 3.28 -8.34 15.57
N ASP A 148 2.75 -8.08 14.37
CA ASP A 148 1.55 -7.27 14.21
C ASP A 148 0.30 -8.07 14.65
N ARG A 149 -0.43 -7.56 15.65
CA ARG A 149 -1.59 -8.24 16.21
C ARG A 149 -2.80 -8.33 15.28
N PHE A 150 -2.85 -7.49 14.23
CA PHE A 150 -3.96 -7.45 13.30
C PHE A 150 -3.76 -8.33 12.07
N THR A 151 -2.51 -8.71 11.80
CA THR A 151 -2.12 -9.55 10.66
C THR A 151 -1.06 -10.55 11.11
N ARG A 152 -1.48 -11.56 11.91
CA ARG A 152 -0.57 -12.56 12.52
C ARG A 152 0.12 -13.41 11.45
N ASP A 153 -0.60 -13.74 10.37
CA ASP A 153 -0.01 -14.39 9.20
C ASP A 153 0.58 -13.34 8.24
N HIS A 154 1.68 -12.74 8.69
CA HIS A 154 2.39 -11.72 7.91
C HIS A 154 3.01 -12.29 6.61
N GLU A 155 3.35 -13.59 6.56
CA GLU A 155 3.90 -14.22 5.37
C GLU A 155 2.85 -14.35 4.27
N SER A 156 1.65 -14.81 4.59
CA SER A 156 0.53 -14.85 3.64
C SER A 156 0.18 -13.45 3.14
N ASN A 157 0.12 -12.47 4.05
CA ASN A 157 -0.13 -11.07 3.68
C ASN A 157 0.95 -10.56 2.71
N ARG A 158 2.24 -10.77 3.00
CA ARG A 158 3.35 -10.39 2.10
C ARG A 158 3.25 -11.08 0.74
N HIS A 159 2.93 -12.37 0.72
CA HIS A 159 2.77 -13.14 -0.51
C HIS A 159 1.67 -12.55 -1.40
N GLU A 160 0.50 -12.25 -0.85
CA GLU A 160 -0.60 -11.66 -1.60
C GLU A 160 -0.24 -10.29 -2.19
N TRP A 161 0.46 -9.43 -1.44
CA TRP A 161 0.91 -8.14 -1.95
C TRP A 161 1.96 -8.28 -3.06
N ARG A 162 2.88 -9.23 -2.95
CA ARG A 162 3.87 -9.51 -4.01
C ARG A 162 3.20 -10.03 -5.27
N CYS A 163 2.41 -11.08 -5.15
CA CYS A 163 1.82 -11.76 -6.30
C CYS A 163 0.67 -10.96 -6.93
N GLY A 164 -0.23 -10.41 -6.12
CA GLY A 164 -1.40 -9.67 -6.61
C GLY A 164 -1.08 -8.26 -7.09
N LEU A 165 -0.24 -7.53 -6.36
CA LEU A 165 0.04 -6.12 -6.64
C LEU A 165 1.40 -5.87 -7.30
N GLY A 166 2.32 -6.82 -7.26
CA GLY A 166 3.72 -6.61 -7.68
C GLY A 166 4.52 -5.76 -6.70
N ALA A 167 4.11 -5.70 -5.43
CA ALA A 167 4.77 -4.88 -4.43
C ALA A 167 6.09 -5.48 -3.95
N ARG A 168 7.12 -4.65 -3.75
CA ARG A 168 8.26 -5.02 -2.92
C ARG A 168 7.81 -5.12 -1.47
N THR A 169 8.18 -6.18 -0.75
CA THR A 169 7.77 -6.37 0.65
C THR A 169 8.98 -6.50 1.56
N LEU A 170 8.98 -5.78 2.69
CA LEU A 170 10.01 -5.86 3.71
C LEU A 170 9.40 -6.32 5.03
N LEU A 171 10.02 -7.33 5.63
CA LEU A 171 9.75 -7.75 7.00
C LEU A 171 10.65 -6.94 7.94
N CYS A 172 10.05 -6.24 8.88
CA CYS A 172 10.73 -5.42 9.89
C CYS A 172 10.37 -5.97 11.28
N PRO A 173 11.21 -6.84 11.85
CA PRO A 173 10.87 -7.53 13.09
C PRO A 173 10.62 -6.58 14.27
N GLY A 174 9.65 -6.96 15.13
CA GLY A 174 9.40 -6.29 16.41
C GLY A 174 8.75 -4.90 16.30
N ARG A 175 8.21 -4.51 15.13
CA ARG A 175 7.58 -3.18 14.96
C ARG A 175 6.12 -3.13 15.40
N ALA A 176 5.53 -4.25 15.78
CA ALA A 176 4.11 -4.36 16.08
C ALA A 176 3.27 -3.71 14.95
N HIS A 177 2.29 -2.87 15.29
CA HIS A 177 1.47 -2.15 14.31
C HIS A 177 2.00 -0.73 14.00
N TRP A 178 3.32 -0.51 14.09
CA TRP A 178 4.01 0.74 13.70
C TRP A 178 3.52 2.00 14.43
N GLY A 179 3.05 1.87 15.65
CA GLY A 179 2.46 2.96 16.44
C GLY A 179 3.46 3.97 17.03
N GLY A 180 4.77 3.77 16.88
CA GLY A 180 5.81 4.61 17.46
C GLY A 180 5.89 6.00 16.82
N ARG A 181 6.50 6.96 17.56
CA ARG A 181 6.65 8.34 17.08
C ARG A 181 7.78 8.53 16.06
N LYS A 182 8.69 7.61 15.94
CA LYS A 182 9.82 7.62 14.99
C LYS A 182 9.91 6.28 14.29
N GLN A 183 9.98 6.31 12.98
CA GLN A 183 10.10 5.11 12.15
C GLN A 183 11.17 5.37 11.07
N PRO A 184 12.46 5.20 11.38
CA PRO A 184 13.55 5.46 10.43
C PRO A 184 13.41 4.67 9.13
N VAL A 185 12.95 3.41 9.19
CA VAL A 185 12.73 2.55 8.03
C VAL A 185 11.69 3.14 7.06
N VAL A 186 10.61 3.76 7.60
CA VAL A 186 9.61 4.43 6.76
C VAL A 186 10.23 5.57 5.97
N LEU A 187 11.09 6.37 6.61
CA LEU A 187 11.79 7.47 5.98
C LEU A 187 12.80 6.98 4.93
N SER A 188 13.60 5.96 5.27
CA SER A 188 14.57 5.36 4.36
C SER A 188 13.90 4.80 3.10
N GLU A 189 12.81 4.04 3.25
CA GLU A 189 12.09 3.47 2.12
C GLU A 189 11.37 4.54 1.27
N LEU A 190 10.90 5.62 1.89
CA LEU A 190 10.35 6.74 1.15
C LEU A 190 11.43 7.44 0.32
N HIS A 191 12.61 7.70 0.87
CA HIS A 191 13.76 8.24 0.12
C HIS A 191 14.14 7.32 -1.05
N ARG A 192 14.18 6.00 -0.82
CA ARG A 192 14.45 5.03 -1.89
C ARG A 192 13.40 5.11 -3.03
N LEU A 193 12.12 5.24 -2.70
CA LEU A 193 11.06 5.44 -3.70
C LEU A 193 11.22 6.74 -4.47
N MET A 194 11.69 7.80 -3.79
CA MET A 194 11.95 9.12 -4.38
C MET A 194 13.25 9.19 -5.20
N GLY A 195 14.04 8.10 -5.21
CA GLY A 195 15.36 8.11 -5.86
C GLY A 195 16.38 9.00 -5.15
N ARG A 196 16.19 9.27 -3.87
CA ARG A 196 17.07 10.08 -3.01
C ARG A 196 17.97 9.16 -2.17
N GLU A 197 18.70 8.23 -2.80
CA GLU A 197 19.61 7.32 -2.11
C GLU A 197 20.84 8.10 -1.59
N GLY A 198 21.11 8.00 -0.29
CA GLY A 198 22.26 8.66 0.36
C GLY A 198 22.11 8.88 1.85
N VAL A 199 20.95 8.68 2.43
CA VAL A 199 20.74 8.78 3.89
C VAL A 199 20.82 7.37 4.48
N GLN A 200 21.99 7.00 5.02
CA GLN A 200 22.23 5.76 5.75
C GLN A 200 21.28 5.65 6.95
N GLY A 201 20.30 4.75 6.84
CA GLY A 201 19.62 4.16 7.97
C GLY A 201 20.10 2.72 8.09
N ASP A 202 20.92 2.47 9.09
CA ASP A 202 21.44 1.15 9.46
C ASP A 202 20.30 0.24 9.89
N ASP A 203 20.17 -0.92 9.29
CA ASP A 203 19.47 -2.17 9.60
C ASP A 203 18.55 -2.66 8.47
N THR A 204 19.14 -3.34 7.50
CA THR A 204 18.38 -4.20 6.58
C THR A 204 18.97 -5.60 6.55
N SER A 205 18.39 -6.49 7.32
CA SER A 205 18.58 -7.94 7.14
C SER A 205 17.51 -8.48 6.18
N GLY A 206 17.97 -8.98 5.03
CA GLY A 206 17.28 -9.98 4.23
C GLY A 206 16.36 -9.51 3.13
N ASP A 207 16.92 -9.16 1.97
CA ASP A 207 16.22 -9.20 0.68
C ASP A 207 16.19 -10.66 0.19
N SER A 208 15.08 -11.37 0.37
CA SER A 208 14.78 -12.56 -0.41
C SER A 208 13.85 -12.17 -1.56
N VAL A 209 14.41 -12.06 -2.76
CA VAL A 209 13.64 -11.90 -4.01
C VAL A 209 13.24 -13.29 -4.47
N ASP A 210 12.23 -13.88 -3.83
CA ASP A 210 11.61 -15.08 -4.37
C ASP A 210 10.64 -14.67 -5.48
N CYS A 211 11.02 -14.96 -6.72
CA CYS A 211 10.15 -14.80 -7.88
C CYS A 211 8.95 -15.73 -7.74
N CYS A 212 7.73 -15.21 -7.90
CA CYS A 212 6.56 -16.05 -8.15
C CYS A 212 6.82 -16.90 -9.41
N PRO A 213 6.56 -18.21 -9.40
CA PRO A 213 6.60 -19.00 -10.62
C PRO A 213 5.57 -18.43 -11.60
N SER A 214 6.01 -18.14 -12.81
CA SER A 214 5.13 -17.75 -13.93
C SER A 214 4.12 -18.87 -14.19
N ASP A 215 2.85 -18.51 -14.33
CA ASP A 215 1.78 -19.40 -14.79
C ASP A 215 2.08 -19.88 -16.22
N ALA A 216 2.85 -20.95 -16.32
CA ALA A 216 3.03 -21.72 -17.54
C ALA A 216 2.77 -23.18 -17.17
N GLU A 217 1.75 -23.74 -17.86
CA GLU A 217 1.34 -25.15 -17.89
C GLU A 217 0.17 -25.56 -16.99
N ALA A 218 -1.03 -25.27 -17.48
CA ALA A 218 -2.22 -26.08 -17.21
C ALA A 218 -2.88 -26.47 -18.55
N THR A 219 -2.25 -27.35 -19.32
CA THR A 219 -2.88 -28.07 -20.43
C THR A 219 -2.54 -29.53 -20.35
N HIS A 220 -3.26 -30.28 -19.55
CA HIS A 220 -3.47 -31.72 -19.79
C HIS A 220 -4.81 -32.11 -19.15
N GLY A 221 -5.85 -32.05 -19.99
CA GLY A 221 -7.15 -32.67 -19.68
C GLY A 221 -7.03 -34.19 -19.64
N PRO A 222 -7.80 -34.89 -18.80
CA PRO A 222 -7.78 -36.35 -18.74
C PRO A 222 -8.39 -36.93 -20.00
N ARG A 223 -7.68 -37.90 -20.62
CA ARG A 223 -8.21 -38.80 -21.67
C ARG A 223 -9.36 -39.63 -21.10
N VAL A 224 -10.53 -39.46 -21.71
CA VAL A 224 -11.67 -40.35 -21.48
C VAL A 224 -11.40 -41.62 -22.30
N GLU A 225 -11.12 -42.73 -21.66
CA GLU A 225 -11.15 -44.05 -22.27
C GLU A 225 -12.58 -44.51 -22.39
N SER A 226 -13.01 -44.81 -23.61
CA SER A 226 -14.33 -45.43 -23.92
C SER A 226 -14.27 -46.94 -23.56
N PRO A 227 -15.33 -47.52 -22.98
CA PRO A 227 -15.36 -48.95 -22.70
C PRO A 227 -15.55 -49.73 -24.01
N VAL A 228 -14.68 -50.68 -24.21
CA VAL A 228 -14.77 -51.71 -25.26
C VAL A 228 -15.87 -52.70 -24.86
N ASN A 229 -16.89 -52.80 -25.72
CA ASN A 229 -17.94 -53.78 -25.64
C ASN A 229 -17.44 -55.12 -26.23
N ASN A 230 -17.31 -56.16 -25.43
CA ASN A 230 -17.19 -57.53 -25.90
C ASN A 230 -18.46 -58.31 -25.61
N GLY A 231 -19.00 -58.84 -26.70
CA GLY A 231 -20.21 -59.63 -26.84
C GLY A 231 -20.29 -60.95 -26.09
#